data_0bfad91f121d7ec2d5d3c31621383db8
#
_entry.id   0bfad91f121d7ec2d5d3c31621383db8
#
_cell.length_a   1.000
_cell.length_b   1.000
_cell.length_c   1.000
_cell.angle_alpha   90.00
_cell.angle_beta   90.00
_cell.angle_gamma   90.00
#
_symmetry.space_group_name_H-M   'P 1'
#
loop_
_entity.id
_entity.type
_entity.pdbx_description
1 polymer ?
#
loop_
_entity_poly.entity_id
_entity_poly.type
_entity_poly.pdbx_seq_one_letter_code
_entity_poly.pdbx_strand_id
1 'polypeptide(L)'
;MRPLSILAFAGYFKGGRFLERCKAEGCTVYAFMPEELKTEAWPFHAIDEVIATPSYYTHRHVLNTLSYLGRTRPFDRIVALDDFDVEMAAHAREHFRLTNLGLGESNARYFRDKLAMREKAKSIGVRVPEFVGTFHNEAIRDFLDRVPGPWLVKPRSEASAAGIRKCHSSHEVWRRLDDLGDDRAFALIEELVPGDLFHVDSLVCNGKVIFAEVNAYHQPLLDVYQGGGVYATRTFPRNRPEVAAIKVENAKILEGFGLGQGASHTEFMKAHRDGQYYFIETSARVGGADTATMVEHATGVNLWSEWAKLEICRTEGKYELPPLKQRYAGVVVSLAKQENPDTSSFDDPEIVHRMDMKYHIGFVVAADTPERVQELLSKYMERIARDFNAVLPGADKVSH
;
A
#
# COMPACT_ATOMS: atom_id res chain seq x y z
N MET A 1 22.30 -25.31 12.73
CA MET A 1 21.47 -24.93 11.56
C MET A 1 22.08 -23.66 10.97
N ARG A 2 22.15 -23.51 9.65
CA ARG A 2 22.57 -22.24 9.05
C ARG A 2 21.53 -21.14 9.31
N PRO A 3 21.92 -19.86 9.27
CA PRO A 3 21.00 -18.74 9.29
C PRO A 3 19.91 -18.87 8.21
N LEU A 4 18.72 -18.36 8.50
CA LEU A 4 17.66 -18.20 7.50
C LEU A 4 18.08 -17.16 6.48
N SER A 5 17.86 -17.40 5.21
CA SER A 5 18.20 -16.47 4.13
C SER A 5 16.96 -15.84 3.54
N ILE A 6 16.93 -14.52 3.51
CA ILE A 6 15.82 -13.72 2.99
C ILE A 6 16.27 -12.94 1.77
N LEU A 7 15.57 -13.11 0.67
CA LEU A 7 15.71 -12.30 -0.53
C LEU A 7 14.57 -11.30 -0.57
N ALA A 8 14.87 -10.02 -0.38
CA ALA A 8 13.92 -8.94 -0.46
C ALA A 8 13.97 -8.30 -1.86
N PHE A 9 12.85 -8.32 -2.57
CA PHE A 9 12.66 -7.49 -3.76
C PHE A 9 12.33 -6.07 -3.30
N ALA A 10 13.15 -5.13 -3.73
CA ALA A 10 13.14 -3.73 -3.30
C ALA A 10 13.14 -2.82 -4.54
N GLY A 11 12.11 -2.92 -5.37
CA GLY A 11 11.91 -2.12 -6.57
C GLY A 11 11.61 -0.65 -6.27
N TYR A 12 11.46 -0.29 -5.01
CA TYR A 12 11.28 1.07 -4.52
C TYR A 12 12.02 1.27 -3.20
N PHE A 13 12.49 2.51 -2.92
CA PHE A 13 13.22 2.80 -1.69
C PHE A 13 12.29 2.83 -0.47
N LYS A 14 12.07 1.67 0.12
CA LYS A 14 11.31 1.47 1.37
C LYS A 14 11.59 0.11 2.00
N GLY A 15 11.14 -0.10 3.24
CA GLY A 15 11.29 -1.38 3.95
C GLY A 15 12.64 -1.53 4.68
N GLY A 16 13.42 -0.48 4.86
CA GLY A 16 14.69 -0.54 5.60
C GLY A 16 14.54 -1.20 6.98
N ARG A 17 13.48 -0.88 7.72
CA ARG A 17 13.16 -1.50 9.03
C ARG A 17 12.89 -3.00 8.96
N PHE A 18 12.37 -3.51 7.83
CA PHE A 18 12.22 -4.94 7.60
C PHE A 18 13.60 -5.62 7.49
N LEU A 19 14.50 -5.05 6.68
CA LEU A 19 15.86 -5.57 6.48
C LEU A 19 16.66 -5.55 7.79
N GLU A 20 16.61 -4.43 8.52
CA GLU A 20 17.25 -4.28 9.83
C GLU A 20 16.75 -5.35 10.84
N ARG A 21 15.44 -5.59 10.87
CA ARG A 21 14.89 -6.63 11.75
C ARG A 21 15.34 -8.03 11.33
N CYS A 22 15.33 -8.35 10.04
CA CYS A 22 15.84 -9.64 9.57
C CYS A 22 17.30 -9.86 9.99
N LYS A 23 18.14 -8.82 9.85
CA LYS A 23 19.55 -8.90 10.25
C LYS A 23 19.72 -9.06 11.76
N ALA A 24 18.95 -8.31 12.55
CA ALA A 24 18.97 -8.41 14.02
C ALA A 24 18.56 -9.79 14.54
N GLU A 25 17.68 -10.50 13.83
CA GLU A 25 17.27 -11.88 14.12
C GLU A 25 18.26 -12.93 13.58
N GLY A 26 19.41 -12.48 13.06
CA GLY A 26 20.48 -13.36 12.59
C GLY A 26 20.28 -13.94 11.19
N CYS A 27 19.41 -13.37 10.37
CA CYS A 27 19.23 -13.79 8.99
C CYS A 27 20.39 -13.35 8.10
N THR A 28 20.61 -14.09 7.00
CA THR A 28 21.34 -13.61 5.84
C THR A 28 20.36 -12.83 4.95
N VAL A 29 20.66 -11.58 4.65
CA VAL A 29 19.77 -10.65 3.94
C VAL A 29 20.33 -10.30 2.58
N TYR A 30 19.59 -10.65 1.54
CA TYR A 30 19.87 -10.27 0.15
C TYR A 30 18.83 -9.22 -0.29
N ALA A 31 19.27 -8.13 -0.92
CA ALA A 31 18.39 -7.13 -1.50
C ALA A 31 18.50 -7.16 -3.04
N PHE A 32 17.39 -7.45 -3.70
CA PHE A 32 17.26 -7.44 -5.16
C PHE A 32 16.61 -6.12 -5.57
N MET A 33 17.35 -5.26 -6.28
CA MET A 33 16.89 -3.91 -6.58
C MET A 33 17.38 -3.40 -7.94
N PRO A 34 16.69 -2.40 -8.52
CA PRO A 34 17.20 -1.65 -9.67
C PRO A 34 18.54 -0.96 -9.36
N GLU A 35 19.41 -0.84 -10.37
CA GLU A 35 20.76 -0.26 -10.25
C GLU A 35 20.73 1.18 -9.70
N GLU A 36 19.75 1.98 -10.12
CA GLU A 36 19.55 3.36 -9.68
C GLU A 36 19.27 3.51 -8.18
N LEU A 37 18.64 2.50 -7.56
CA LEU A 37 18.32 2.53 -6.12
C LEU A 37 19.53 2.22 -5.23
N LYS A 38 20.67 1.80 -5.77
CA LYS A 38 21.89 1.53 -4.99
C LYS A 38 22.47 2.76 -4.31
N THR A 39 22.12 3.95 -4.77
CA THR A 39 22.60 5.22 -4.21
C THR A 39 21.71 5.77 -3.11
N GLU A 40 20.56 5.17 -2.89
CA GLU A 40 19.65 5.55 -1.82
C GLU A 40 20.21 5.17 -0.43
N ALA A 41 19.70 5.80 0.61
CA ALA A 41 20.16 5.63 1.99
C ALA A 41 19.68 4.33 2.64
N TRP A 42 19.88 3.20 1.95
CA TRP A 42 19.55 1.89 2.50
C TRP A 42 20.35 1.58 3.78
N PRO A 43 19.83 0.78 4.70
CA PRO A 43 20.58 0.28 5.86
C PRO A 43 21.57 -0.80 5.41
N PHE A 44 22.63 -0.42 4.68
CA PHE A 44 23.63 -1.35 4.12
C PHE A 44 24.30 -2.23 5.16
N HIS A 45 24.35 -1.78 6.42
CA HIS A 45 24.83 -2.60 7.54
C HIS A 45 23.91 -3.81 7.83
N ALA A 46 22.68 -3.79 7.35
CA ALA A 46 21.70 -4.87 7.48
C ALA A 46 21.53 -5.72 6.21
N ILE A 47 22.30 -5.45 5.15
CA ILE A 47 22.24 -6.15 3.88
C ILE A 47 23.58 -6.87 3.66
N ASP A 48 23.55 -8.21 3.54
CA ASP A 48 24.76 -8.97 3.28
C ASP A 48 25.22 -8.88 1.83
N GLU A 49 24.27 -8.78 0.89
CA GLU A 49 24.59 -8.63 -0.53
C GLU A 49 23.47 -7.87 -1.26
N VAL A 50 23.85 -6.91 -2.09
CA VAL A 50 22.95 -6.23 -3.03
C VAL A 50 23.06 -6.90 -4.39
N ILE A 51 21.94 -7.35 -4.93
CA ILE A 51 21.80 -7.93 -6.26
C ILE A 51 21.13 -6.86 -7.13
N ALA A 52 21.95 -6.13 -7.88
CA ALA A 52 21.47 -5.06 -8.72
C ALA A 52 21.05 -5.57 -10.11
N THR A 53 20.01 -4.99 -10.65
CA THR A 53 19.48 -5.31 -11.98
C THR A 53 19.20 -4.05 -12.78
N PRO A 54 19.18 -4.11 -14.14
CA PRO A 54 18.64 -3.01 -14.92
C PRO A 54 17.18 -2.68 -14.53
N SER A 55 16.78 -1.43 -14.62
CA SER A 55 15.42 -0.97 -14.29
C SER A 55 14.32 -1.62 -15.13
N TYR A 56 14.64 -2.12 -16.34
CA TYR A 56 13.73 -2.84 -17.24
C TYR A 56 14.04 -4.33 -17.29
N TYR A 57 13.88 -5.06 -16.25
CA TYR A 57 14.07 -6.50 -16.23
C TYR A 57 12.77 -7.27 -16.55
N THR A 58 12.90 -8.43 -17.20
CA THR A 58 11.80 -9.35 -17.49
C THR A 58 11.75 -10.49 -16.45
N HIS A 59 10.60 -11.17 -16.34
CA HIS A 59 10.47 -12.39 -15.53
C HIS A 59 11.63 -13.39 -15.80
N ARG A 60 11.99 -13.58 -17.06
CA ARG A 60 13.06 -14.49 -17.45
C ARG A 60 14.42 -14.05 -16.93
N HIS A 61 14.73 -12.76 -16.93
CA HIS A 61 15.98 -12.23 -16.38
C HIS A 61 16.06 -12.47 -14.88
N VAL A 62 14.99 -12.21 -14.14
CA VAL A 62 14.93 -12.44 -12.70
C VAL A 62 15.13 -13.93 -12.40
N LEU A 63 14.38 -14.83 -13.06
CA LEU A 63 14.51 -16.26 -12.83
C LEU A 63 15.92 -16.79 -13.16
N ASN A 64 16.53 -16.33 -14.27
CA ASN A 64 17.88 -16.72 -14.63
C ASN A 64 18.90 -16.23 -13.59
N THR A 65 18.77 -14.99 -13.13
CA THR A 65 19.62 -14.41 -12.07
C THR A 65 19.52 -15.23 -10.79
N LEU A 66 18.29 -15.49 -10.32
CA LEU A 66 18.08 -16.27 -9.10
C LEU A 66 18.53 -17.73 -9.26
N SER A 67 18.32 -18.34 -10.43
CA SER A 67 18.82 -19.68 -10.72
C SER A 67 20.35 -19.76 -10.69
N TYR A 68 21.02 -18.75 -11.20
CA TYR A 68 22.49 -18.66 -11.15
C TYR A 68 22.99 -18.48 -9.72
N LEU A 69 22.44 -17.51 -9.00
CA LEU A 69 22.84 -17.19 -7.63
C LEU A 69 22.49 -18.33 -6.65
N GLY A 70 21.36 -18.99 -6.84
CA GLY A 70 20.90 -20.09 -6.00
C GLY A 70 21.81 -21.33 -6.01
N ARG A 71 22.76 -21.42 -6.96
CA ARG A 71 23.79 -22.47 -6.99
C ARG A 71 24.76 -22.39 -5.80
N THR A 72 24.95 -21.18 -5.27
CA THR A 72 25.93 -20.91 -4.20
C THR A 72 25.32 -20.17 -3.02
N ARG A 73 24.12 -19.56 -3.19
CA ARG A 73 23.42 -18.79 -2.17
C ARG A 73 22.08 -19.46 -1.86
N PRO A 74 21.83 -19.84 -0.62
CA PRO A 74 20.52 -20.34 -0.24
C PRO A 74 19.52 -19.19 -0.19
N PHE A 75 18.34 -19.36 -0.76
CA PHE A 75 17.19 -18.48 -0.58
C PHE A 75 16.07 -19.26 0.11
N ASP A 76 15.78 -18.97 1.38
CA ASP A 76 14.71 -19.64 2.13
C ASP A 76 13.38 -18.90 2.00
N ARG A 77 13.44 -17.58 1.82
CA ARG A 77 12.27 -16.70 1.68
C ARG A 77 12.52 -15.70 0.57
N ILE A 78 11.46 -15.39 -0.17
CA ILE A 78 11.41 -14.28 -1.13
C ILE A 78 10.28 -13.36 -0.69
N VAL A 79 10.56 -12.08 -0.47
CA VAL A 79 9.60 -11.08 0.01
C VAL A 79 9.61 -9.88 -0.93
N ALA A 80 8.44 -9.35 -1.26
CA ALA A 80 8.30 -8.09 -2.01
C ALA A 80 8.05 -6.95 -1.03
N LEU A 81 8.92 -5.95 -0.99
CA LEU A 81 8.77 -4.80 -0.11
C LEU A 81 7.86 -3.72 -0.72
N ASP A 82 7.61 -3.78 -2.04
CA ASP A 82 6.77 -2.85 -2.77
C ASP A 82 5.66 -3.53 -3.57
N ASP A 83 4.63 -2.78 -3.93
CA ASP A 83 3.52 -3.23 -4.77
C ASP A 83 3.97 -3.79 -6.11
N PHE A 84 4.90 -3.11 -6.77
CA PHE A 84 5.37 -3.47 -8.12
C PHE A 84 6.17 -4.77 -8.14
N ASP A 85 6.70 -5.19 -7.00
CA ASP A 85 7.48 -6.43 -6.84
C ASP A 85 6.62 -7.66 -6.52
N VAL A 86 5.36 -7.47 -6.08
CA VAL A 86 4.52 -8.55 -5.53
C VAL A 86 4.34 -9.70 -6.51
N GLU A 87 4.00 -9.42 -7.77
CA GLU A 87 3.77 -10.46 -8.79
C GLU A 87 5.07 -11.16 -9.17
N MET A 88 6.17 -10.42 -9.31
CA MET A 88 7.48 -10.99 -9.65
C MET A 88 8.01 -11.88 -8.52
N ALA A 89 7.90 -11.44 -7.27
CA ALA A 89 8.30 -12.24 -6.11
C ALA A 89 7.46 -13.50 -5.98
N ALA A 90 6.15 -13.42 -6.25
CA ALA A 90 5.25 -14.56 -6.24
C ALA A 90 5.60 -15.57 -7.35
N HIS A 91 5.86 -15.07 -8.56
CA HIS A 91 6.31 -15.90 -9.68
C HIS A 91 7.63 -16.64 -9.35
N ALA A 92 8.62 -15.93 -8.80
CA ALA A 92 9.88 -16.52 -8.38
C ALA A 92 9.70 -17.60 -7.27
N ARG A 93 8.87 -17.29 -6.26
CA ARG A 93 8.55 -18.27 -5.19
C ARG A 93 7.94 -19.55 -5.76
N GLU A 94 6.97 -19.44 -6.64
CA GLU A 94 6.28 -20.59 -7.21
C GLU A 94 7.19 -21.39 -8.16
N HIS A 95 7.98 -20.70 -8.99
CA HIS A 95 8.91 -21.31 -9.91
C HIS A 95 9.98 -22.15 -9.18
N PHE A 96 10.57 -21.61 -8.11
CA PHE A 96 11.59 -22.30 -7.32
C PHE A 96 11.04 -23.15 -6.16
N ARG A 97 9.71 -23.27 -6.05
CA ARG A 97 9.04 -24.04 -4.99
C ARG A 97 9.36 -23.55 -3.56
N LEU A 98 9.54 -22.25 -3.41
CA LEU A 98 9.74 -21.55 -2.13
C LEU A 98 8.40 -21.01 -1.58
N THR A 99 7.35 -21.83 -1.64
CA THR A 99 5.93 -21.40 -1.48
C THR A 99 5.47 -21.36 -0.02
N ASN A 100 6.36 -21.47 0.93
CA ASN A 100 5.98 -21.48 2.34
C ASN A 100 5.36 -20.15 2.78
N LEU A 101 4.03 -20.10 2.86
CA LEU A 101 3.18 -19.02 3.38
C LEU A 101 3.15 -17.71 2.56
N GLY A 102 4.04 -17.47 1.60
CA GLY A 102 3.99 -16.32 0.71
C GLY A 102 2.90 -16.45 -0.36
N LEU A 103 2.51 -15.33 -0.97
CA LEU A 103 1.58 -15.34 -2.10
C LEU A 103 2.14 -16.12 -3.28
N GLY A 104 1.36 -17.02 -3.85
CA GLY A 104 1.62 -17.64 -5.15
C GLY A 104 1.24 -16.70 -6.31
N GLU A 105 1.63 -17.08 -7.53
CA GLU A 105 1.35 -16.30 -8.74
C GLU A 105 -0.16 -16.08 -8.95
N SER A 106 -0.97 -17.10 -8.70
CA SER A 106 -2.42 -17.04 -8.83
C SER A 106 -3.08 -16.03 -7.88
N ASN A 107 -2.53 -15.86 -6.66
CA ASN A 107 -3.09 -14.99 -5.63
C ASN A 107 -2.51 -13.58 -5.64
N ALA A 108 -1.27 -13.40 -6.09
CA ALA A 108 -0.57 -12.12 -6.11
C ALA A 108 -1.35 -11.06 -6.87
N ARG A 109 -1.97 -11.42 -7.98
CA ARG A 109 -2.81 -10.53 -8.78
C ARG A 109 -3.97 -9.89 -8.00
N TYR A 110 -4.51 -10.55 -6.96
CA TYR A 110 -5.58 -10.00 -6.12
C TYR A 110 -5.08 -8.87 -5.20
N PHE A 111 -3.78 -8.64 -5.14
CA PHE A 111 -3.15 -7.55 -4.40
C PHE A 111 -2.53 -6.50 -5.33
N ARG A 112 -2.75 -6.62 -6.66
CA ARG A 112 -2.20 -5.72 -7.67
C ARG A 112 -3.21 -5.26 -8.71
N ASP A 113 -3.99 -6.19 -9.26
CA ASP A 113 -4.91 -5.95 -10.37
C ASP A 113 -6.31 -5.60 -9.84
N LYS A 114 -6.69 -4.33 -9.93
CA LYS A 114 -7.97 -3.83 -9.44
C LYS A 114 -9.18 -4.56 -10.03
N LEU A 115 -9.13 -4.98 -11.30
CA LEU A 115 -10.21 -5.77 -11.90
C LEU A 115 -10.30 -7.16 -11.24
N ALA A 116 -9.17 -7.83 -11.07
CA ALA A 116 -9.14 -9.12 -10.37
C ALA A 116 -9.55 -8.99 -8.90
N MET A 117 -9.17 -7.89 -8.21
CA MET A 117 -9.65 -7.56 -6.86
C MET A 117 -11.17 -7.48 -6.80
N ARG A 118 -11.80 -6.76 -7.75
CA ARG A 118 -13.26 -6.58 -7.80
C ARG A 118 -13.99 -7.91 -7.99
N GLU A 119 -13.55 -8.69 -8.99
CA GLU A 119 -14.15 -10.01 -9.28
C GLU A 119 -14.03 -10.94 -8.07
N LYS A 120 -12.85 -11.00 -7.48
CA LYS A 120 -12.61 -11.88 -6.33
C LYS A 120 -13.39 -11.42 -5.10
N ALA A 121 -13.39 -10.12 -4.76
CA ALA A 121 -14.16 -9.58 -3.63
C ALA A 121 -15.66 -9.87 -3.78
N LYS A 122 -16.22 -9.63 -4.97
CA LYS A 122 -17.63 -9.95 -5.27
C LYS A 122 -17.93 -11.44 -5.10
N SER A 123 -17.03 -12.32 -5.54
CA SER A 123 -17.20 -13.77 -5.45
C SER A 123 -17.23 -14.31 -4.00
N ILE A 124 -16.65 -13.58 -3.05
CA ILE A 124 -16.63 -13.92 -1.61
C ILE A 124 -17.64 -13.10 -0.80
N GLY A 125 -18.56 -12.38 -1.47
CA GLY A 125 -19.65 -11.63 -0.85
C GLY A 125 -19.22 -10.31 -0.20
N VAL A 126 -18.08 -9.73 -0.57
CA VAL A 126 -17.68 -8.39 -0.15
C VAL A 126 -18.18 -7.37 -1.18
N ARG A 127 -18.77 -6.26 -0.70
CA ARG A 127 -19.24 -5.19 -1.58
C ARG A 127 -18.09 -4.47 -2.26
N VAL A 128 -18.27 -4.20 -3.53
CA VAL A 128 -17.40 -3.39 -4.36
C VAL A 128 -18.24 -2.37 -5.15
N PRO A 129 -17.69 -1.23 -5.56
CA PRO A 129 -18.34 -0.38 -6.55
C PRO A 129 -18.71 -1.19 -7.80
N GLU A 130 -19.79 -0.81 -8.50
CA GLU A 130 -20.10 -1.41 -9.80
C GLU A 130 -18.94 -1.15 -10.77
N PHE A 131 -18.59 -2.15 -11.57
CA PHE A 131 -17.42 -2.10 -12.44
C PHE A 131 -17.59 -2.91 -13.70
N VAL A 132 -16.78 -2.60 -14.71
CA VAL A 132 -16.65 -3.36 -15.95
C VAL A 132 -15.21 -3.32 -16.47
N GLY A 133 -14.74 -4.43 -17.03
CA GLY A 133 -13.49 -4.47 -17.79
C GLY A 133 -13.65 -3.82 -19.18
N THR A 134 -12.55 -3.39 -19.75
CA THR A 134 -12.55 -2.63 -21.03
C THR A 134 -12.38 -3.48 -22.29
N PHE A 135 -12.54 -4.80 -22.19
CA PHE A 135 -12.31 -5.72 -23.31
C PHE A 135 -13.45 -5.68 -24.35
N HIS A 136 -14.71 -5.75 -23.90
CA HIS A 136 -15.88 -5.78 -24.80
C HIS A 136 -16.64 -4.46 -24.79
N ASN A 137 -16.75 -3.82 -25.96
CA ASN A 137 -17.48 -2.56 -26.10
C ASN A 137 -18.97 -2.68 -25.76
N GLU A 138 -19.59 -3.83 -26.04
CA GLU A 138 -20.99 -4.09 -25.68
C GLU A 138 -21.18 -4.08 -24.18
N ALA A 139 -20.35 -4.82 -23.44
CA ALA A 139 -20.39 -4.82 -21.97
C ALA A 139 -20.18 -3.43 -21.36
N ILE A 140 -19.34 -2.59 -21.99
CA ILE A 140 -19.15 -1.20 -21.57
C ILE A 140 -20.42 -0.38 -21.79
N ARG A 141 -21.09 -0.51 -22.96
CA ARG A 141 -22.37 0.18 -23.20
C ARG A 141 -23.43 -0.21 -22.18
N ASP A 142 -23.63 -1.51 -21.99
CA ASP A 142 -24.60 -2.05 -21.03
C ASP A 142 -24.31 -1.55 -19.60
N PHE A 143 -23.02 -1.45 -19.23
CA PHE A 143 -22.62 -0.91 -17.94
C PHE A 143 -22.98 0.58 -17.82
N LEU A 144 -22.63 1.40 -18.82
CA LEU A 144 -22.88 2.84 -18.80
C LEU A 144 -24.37 3.19 -18.85
N ASP A 145 -25.20 2.33 -19.48
CA ASP A 145 -26.65 2.49 -19.53
C ASP A 145 -27.31 2.11 -18.19
N ARG A 146 -26.75 1.12 -17.49
CA ARG A 146 -27.29 0.61 -16.23
C ARG A 146 -26.82 1.35 -14.98
N VAL A 147 -25.55 1.75 -14.95
CA VAL A 147 -24.91 2.36 -13.80
C VAL A 147 -24.81 3.88 -13.99
N PRO A 148 -25.48 4.69 -13.14
CA PRO A 148 -25.41 6.14 -13.27
C PRO A 148 -23.98 6.67 -13.03
N GLY A 149 -23.59 7.69 -13.82
CA GLY A 149 -22.34 8.41 -13.58
C GLY A 149 -22.37 9.33 -12.36
N PRO A 150 -21.25 9.92 -11.99
CA PRO A 150 -19.97 9.86 -12.70
C PRO A 150 -19.23 8.53 -12.53
N TRP A 151 -18.35 8.23 -13.49
CA TRP A 151 -17.53 7.03 -13.49
C TRP A 151 -16.05 7.36 -13.37
N LEU A 152 -15.26 6.37 -12.96
CA LEU A 152 -13.81 6.40 -12.97
C LEU A 152 -13.27 5.46 -14.05
N VAL A 153 -12.46 5.97 -14.96
CA VAL A 153 -11.58 5.15 -15.80
C VAL A 153 -10.23 5.10 -15.12
N LYS A 154 -9.79 3.92 -14.69
CA LYS A 154 -8.58 3.79 -13.88
C LYS A 154 -7.69 2.62 -14.32
N PRO A 155 -6.36 2.78 -14.23
CA PRO A 155 -5.43 1.69 -14.47
C PRO A 155 -5.66 0.55 -13.47
N ARG A 156 -5.47 -0.69 -13.94
CA ARG A 156 -5.66 -1.89 -13.10
C ARG A 156 -4.56 -2.07 -12.06
N SER A 157 -3.31 -1.70 -12.38
CA SER A 157 -2.15 -2.03 -11.55
C SER A 157 -1.31 -0.83 -11.10
N GLU A 158 -1.82 0.41 -11.24
CA GLU A 158 -1.16 1.60 -10.70
C GLU A 158 -1.49 1.84 -9.23
N ALA A 159 -0.68 2.68 -8.58
CA ALA A 159 -0.82 3.08 -7.17
C ALA A 159 -1.04 4.59 -7.04
N SER A 160 -1.34 5.08 -5.83
CA SER A 160 -1.43 6.51 -5.48
C SER A 160 -2.41 7.32 -6.35
N ALA A 161 -3.51 6.74 -6.80
CA ALA A 161 -4.50 7.35 -7.69
C ALA A 161 -3.94 7.82 -9.05
N ALA A 162 -2.73 7.42 -9.43
CA ALA A 162 -2.14 7.76 -10.73
C ALA A 162 -2.98 7.23 -11.88
N GLY A 163 -3.12 8.03 -12.94
CA GLY A 163 -3.85 7.68 -14.16
C GLY A 163 -5.36 7.58 -14.04
N ILE A 164 -5.94 7.79 -12.85
CA ILE A 164 -7.40 7.78 -12.66
C ILE A 164 -8.01 9.03 -13.30
N ARG A 165 -9.06 8.83 -14.12
CA ARG A 165 -9.83 9.91 -14.73
C ARG A 165 -11.30 9.80 -14.34
N LYS A 166 -11.85 10.88 -13.79
CA LYS A 166 -13.27 11.04 -13.52
C LYS A 166 -13.99 11.48 -14.79
N CYS A 167 -15.04 10.75 -15.17
CA CYS A 167 -15.85 10.98 -16.37
C CYS A 167 -17.29 11.27 -15.95
N HIS A 168 -17.84 12.38 -16.42
CA HIS A 168 -19.20 12.84 -16.09
C HIS A 168 -20.24 12.42 -17.13
N SER A 169 -19.80 11.96 -18.32
CA SER A 169 -20.65 11.49 -19.39
C SER A 169 -20.08 10.22 -20.04
N SER A 170 -20.94 9.41 -20.66
CA SER A 170 -20.49 8.25 -21.44
C SER A 170 -19.55 8.65 -22.57
N HIS A 171 -19.76 9.82 -23.19
CA HIS A 171 -18.85 10.36 -24.22
C HIS A 171 -17.44 10.59 -23.66
N GLU A 172 -17.28 11.10 -22.44
CA GLU A 172 -15.97 11.26 -21.81
C GLU A 172 -15.30 9.90 -21.54
N VAL A 173 -16.07 8.88 -21.14
CA VAL A 173 -15.54 7.51 -20.96
C VAL A 173 -14.98 6.98 -22.27
N TRP A 174 -15.78 7.06 -23.37
CA TRP A 174 -15.33 6.57 -24.68
C TRP A 174 -14.11 7.33 -25.19
N ARG A 175 -14.10 8.67 -25.09
CA ARG A 175 -12.93 9.48 -25.45
C ARG A 175 -11.69 9.04 -24.65
N ARG A 176 -11.82 8.80 -23.34
CA ARG A 176 -10.67 8.34 -22.54
C ARG A 176 -10.18 6.96 -22.98
N LEU A 177 -11.07 6.06 -23.35
CA LEU A 177 -10.69 4.74 -23.87
C LEU A 177 -9.99 4.84 -25.23
N ASP A 178 -10.44 5.76 -26.09
CA ASP A 178 -9.79 6.04 -27.38
C ASP A 178 -8.41 6.67 -27.19
N ASP A 179 -8.25 7.59 -26.23
CA ASP A 179 -6.95 8.19 -25.85
C ASP A 179 -5.95 7.13 -25.35
N LEU A 180 -6.42 6.10 -24.67
CA LEU A 180 -5.60 4.98 -24.20
C LEU A 180 -5.18 4.04 -25.33
N GLY A 181 -5.93 3.98 -26.42
CA GLY A 181 -5.66 3.04 -27.51
C GLY A 181 -5.59 1.59 -27.02
N ASP A 182 -4.52 0.88 -27.35
CA ASP A 182 -4.31 -0.51 -26.94
C ASP A 182 -4.08 -0.66 -25.42
N ASP A 183 -3.57 0.39 -24.75
CA ASP A 183 -3.38 0.41 -23.29
C ASP A 183 -4.72 0.36 -22.53
N ARG A 184 -5.87 0.55 -23.20
CA ARG A 184 -7.18 0.34 -22.57
C ARG A 184 -7.33 -1.05 -21.96
N ALA A 185 -6.63 -2.06 -22.46
CA ALA A 185 -6.62 -3.42 -21.91
C ALA A 185 -6.15 -3.47 -20.45
N PHE A 186 -5.39 -2.46 -20.02
CA PHE A 186 -4.87 -2.31 -18.65
C PHE A 186 -5.71 -1.33 -17.79
N ALA A 187 -6.93 -1.01 -18.23
CA ALA A 187 -7.86 -0.17 -17.48
C ALA A 187 -9.12 -0.93 -17.06
N LEU A 188 -9.89 -0.35 -16.15
CA LEU A 188 -11.28 -0.71 -15.85
C LEU A 188 -12.11 0.56 -15.72
N ILE A 189 -13.43 0.40 -15.86
CA ILE A 189 -14.42 1.46 -15.58
C ILE A 189 -15.14 1.08 -14.29
N GLU A 190 -15.30 2.04 -13.39
CA GLU A 190 -15.91 1.83 -12.09
C GLU A 190 -16.85 2.98 -11.73
N GLU A 191 -17.92 2.67 -11.02
CA GLU A 191 -18.78 3.66 -10.40
C GLU A 191 -17.99 4.52 -9.41
N LEU A 192 -18.12 5.84 -9.46
CA LEU A 192 -17.63 6.70 -8.39
C LEU A 192 -18.60 6.64 -7.21
N VAL A 193 -18.16 6.08 -6.09
CA VAL A 193 -18.91 6.01 -4.85
C VAL A 193 -18.48 7.15 -3.91
N PRO A 194 -19.30 8.21 -3.71
CA PRO A 194 -19.01 9.23 -2.73
C PRO A 194 -19.11 8.69 -1.30
N GLY A 195 -18.12 9.00 -0.45
CA GLY A 195 -18.11 8.49 0.91
C GLY A 195 -16.89 8.91 1.72
N ASP A 196 -16.80 8.39 2.93
CA ASP A 196 -15.63 8.53 3.80
C ASP A 196 -14.67 7.37 3.55
N LEU A 197 -13.40 7.70 3.28
CA LEU A 197 -12.38 6.73 2.96
C LEU A 197 -11.63 6.30 4.22
N PHE A 198 -11.48 4.99 4.40
CA PHE A 198 -10.74 4.35 5.49
C PHE A 198 -9.65 3.46 4.92
N HIS A 199 -8.60 3.24 5.72
CA HIS A 199 -7.67 2.16 5.47
C HIS A 199 -7.42 1.31 6.70
N VAL A 200 -7.06 0.06 6.48
CA VAL A 200 -6.72 -0.91 7.52
C VAL A 200 -5.32 -1.41 7.26
N ASP A 201 -4.44 -1.18 8.22
CA ASP A 201 -3.09 -1.70 8.20
C ASP A 201 -3.03 -2.96 9.06
N SER A 202 -2.66 -4.08 8.46
CA SER A 202 -2.81 -5.39 9.10
C SER A 202 -1.53 -6.22 9.04
N LEU A 203 -1.43 -7.15 9.99
CA LEU A 203 -0.49 -8.27 9.97
C LEU A 203 -1.27 -9.58 9.92
N VAL A 204 -0.85 -10.48 9.06
CA VAL A 204 -1.45 -11.79 8.83
C VAL A 204 -0.43 -12.88 9.17
N CYS A 205 -0.87 -13.86 9.93
CA CYS A 205 -0.08 -15.05 10.29
C CYS A 205 -0.94 -16.30 10.09
N ASN A 206 -0.44 -17.27 9.31
CA ASN A 206 -1.15 -18.51 9.00
C ASN A 206 -2.59 -18.28 8.47
N GLY A 207 -2.75 -17.29 7.59
CA GLY A 207 -4.02 -16.95 6.98
C GLY A 207 -5.00 -16.21 7.89
N LYS A 208 -4.59 -15.83 9.11
CA LYS A 208 -5.42 -15.10 10.07
C LYS A 208 -4.89 -13.72 10.33
N VAL A 209 -5.75 -12.73 10.34
CA VAL A 209 -5.40 -11.37 10.76
C VAL A 209 -5.16 -11.37 12.27
N ILE A 210 -3.91 -11.12 12.67
CA ILE A 210 -3.49 -11.09 14.09
C ILE A 210 -3.38 -9.67 14.64
N PHE A 211 -3.29 -8.68 13.74
CA PHE A 211 -3.29 -7.26 14.06
C PHE A 211 -4.03 -6.52 12.93
N ALA A 212 -4.85 -5.55 13.29
CA ALA A 212 -5.48 -4.63 12.35
C ALA A 212 -5.76 -3.29 13.04
N GLU A 213 -5.23 -2.20 12.50
CA GLU A 213 -5.53 -0.84 12.93
C GLU A 213 -6.33 -0.12 11.84
N VAL A 214 -7.48 0.43 12.21
CA VAL A 214 -8.36 1.17 11.30
C VAL A 214 -8.01 2.64 11.38
N ASN A 215 -7.78 3.22 10.22
CA ASN A 215 -7.42 4.61 10.04
C ASN A 215 -8.41 5.29 9.08
N ALA A 216 -8.56 6.61 9.18
CA ALA A 216 -9.43 7.38 8.31
C ALA A 216 -8.66 8.49 7.61
N TYR A 217 -8.81 8.56 6.29
CA TYR A 217 -8.30 9.70 5.53
C TYR A 217 -9.08 10.98 5.89
N HIS A 218 -8.41 12.10 5.81
CA HIS A 218 -9.07 13.41 6.00
C HIS A 218 -10.00 13.71 4.84
N GLN A 219 -9.59 13.36 3.64
CA GLN A 219 -10.36 13.47 2.40
C GLN A 219 -9.97 12.36 1.42
N PRO A 220 -10.81 12.03 0.43
CA PRO A 220 -10.49 11.00 -0.55
C PRO A 220 -9.19 11.29 -1.31
N LEU A 221 -8.36 10.26 -1.51
CA LEU A 221 -7.05 10.40 -2.16
C LEU A 221 -7.14 10.96 -3.58
N LEU A 222 -8.20 10.63 -4.32
CA LEU A 222 -8.42 11.15 -5.66
C LEU A 222 -8.52 12.68 -5.68
N ASP A 223 -9.20 13.26 -4.68
CA ASP A 223 -9.37 14.72 -4.55
C ASP A 223 -8.03 15.38 -4.19
N VAL A 224 -7.24 14.75 -3.30
CA VAL A 224 -5.88 15.20 -2.97
C VAL A 224 -4.99 15.21 -4.20
N TYR A 225 -4.97 14.09 -4.92
CA TYR A 225 -4.09 13.90 -6.07
C TYR A 225 -4.42 14.83 -7.23
N GLN A 226 -5.70 14.99 -7.56
CA GLN A 226 -6.16 15.86 -8.67
C GLN A 226 -6.17 17.34 -8.30
N GLY A 227 -6.47 17.67 -7.04
CA GLY A 227 -6.54 19.03 -6.53
C GLY A 227 -5.20 19.61 -6.05
N GLY A 228 -4.13 18.79 -5.95
CA GLY A 228 -2.85 19.21 -5.36
C GLY A 228 -2.98 19.55 -3.88
N GLY A 229 -3.76 18.78 -3.15
CA GLY A 229 -4.03 18.99 -1.73
C GLY A 229 -2.95 18.43 -0.80
N VAL A 230 -3.18 18.60 0.50
CA VAL A 230 -2.34 18.02 1.56
C VAL A 230 -2.92 16.66 1.95
N TYR A 231 -2.11 15.61 1.83
CA TYR A 231 -2.47 14.28 2.29
C TYR A 231 -2.51 14.25 3.82
N ALA A 232 -3.56 13.67 4.39
CA ALA A 232 -3.61 13.39 5.82
C ALA A 232 -4.47 12.16 6.13
N THR A 233 -4.00 11.37 7.07
CA THR A 233 -4.75 10.24 7.65
C THR A 233 -4.46 10.13 9.14
N ARG A 234 -5.35 9.48 9.88
CA ARG A 234 -5.22 9.31 11.33
C ARG A 234 -5.85 8.01 11.81
N THR A 235 -5.38 7.53 12.94
CA THR A 235 -6.04 6.47 13.70
C THR A 235 -7.50 6.84 13.95
N PHE A 236 -8.42 5.95 13.56
CA PHE A 236 -9.83 6.14 13.82
C PHE A 236 -10.18 5.74 15.26
N PRO A 237 -11.10 6.44 15.96
CA PRO A 237 -11.44 6.11 17.36
C PRO A 237 -11.90 4.67 17.51
N ARG A 238 -11.16 3.86 18.27
CA ARG A 238 -11.28 2.40 18.34
C ARG A 238 -12.61 1.90 18.90
N ASN A 239 -13.32 2.74 19.67
CA ASN A 239 -14.64 2.44 20.25
C ASN A 239 -15.80 2.66 19.27
N ARG A 240 -15.55 3.14 18.06
CA ARG A 240 -16.59 3.38 17.05
C ARG A 240 -17.05 2.04 16.43
N PRO A 241 -18.36 1.86 16.19
CA PRO A 241 -18.89 0.64 15.60
C PRO A 241 -18.34 0.37 14.19
N GLU A 242 -17.95 1.42 13.46
CA GLU A 242 -17.29 1.33 12.16
C GLU A 242 -16.04 0.46 12.23
N VAL A 243 -15.26 0.55 13.31
CA VAL A 243 -13.99 -0.19 13.47
C VAL A 243 -14.24 -1.71 13.43
N ALA A 244 -15.24 -2.18 14.16
CA ALA A 244 -15.57 -3.60 14.17
C ALA A 244 -16.05 -4.08 12.80
N ALA A 245 -16.92 -3.29 12.15
CA ALA A 245 -17.47 -3.61 10.83
C ALA A 245 -16.37 -3.68 9.76
N ILE A 246 -15.48 -2.68 9.70
CA ILE A 246 -14.38 -2.63 8.72
C ILE A 246 -13.40 -3.79 8.95
N LYS A 247 -13.06 -4.11 10.22
CA LYS A 247 -12.16 -5.24 10.54
C LYS A 247 -12.73 -6.59 10.07
N VAL A 248 -14.04 -6.79 10.15
CA VAL A 248 -14.70 -8.01 9.65
C VAL A 248 -14.55 -8.10 8.12
N GLU A 249 -14.84 -7.02 7.39
CA GLU A 249 -14.71 -7.02 5.93
C GLU A 249 -13.24 -7.16 5.49
N ASN A 250 -12.31 -6.52 6.21
CA ASN A 250 -10.87 -6.67 5.96
C ASN A 250 -10.39 -8.12 6.14
N ALA A 251 -10.82 -8.79 7.20
CA ALA A 251 -10.47 -10.20 7.41
C ALA A 251 -10.99 -11.09 6.29
N LYS A 252 -12.25 -10.88 5.83
CA LYS A 252 -12.81 -11.62 4.69
C LYS A 252 -12.00 -11.42 3.40
N ILE A 253 -11.55 -10.18 3.12
CA ILE A 253 -10.71 -9.87 1.95
C ILE A 253 -9.39 -10.62 2.05
N LEU A 254 -8.65 -10.48 3.14
CA LEU A 254 -7.31 -11.04 3.28
C LEU A 254 -7.32 -12.57 3.26
N GLU A 255 -8.30 -13.20 3.92
CA GLU A 255 -8.52 -14.65 3.88
C GLU A 255 -8.95 -15.11 2.49
N GLY A 256 -9.97 -14.47 1.91
CA GLY A 256 -10.52 -14.84 0.61
C GLY A 256 -9.56 -14.62 -0.56
N PHE A 257 -8.62 -13.66 -0.44
CA PHE A 257 -7.54 -13.42 -1.41
C PHE A 257 -6.32 -14.32 -1.17
N GLY A 258 -6.29 -15.01 -0.02
CA GLY A 258 -5.28 -16.02 0.29
C GLY A 258 -3.95 -15.44 0.77
N LEU A 259 -3.96 -14.32 1.50
CA LEU A 259 -2.76 -13.84 2.19
C LEU A 259 -2.45 -14.77 3.37
N GLY A 260 -1.49 -15.65 3.18
CA GLY A 260 -1.09 -16.61 4.22
C GLY A 260 -0.26 -15.94 5.33
N GLN A 261 0.65 -15.04 4.95
CA GLN A 261 1.57 -14.36 5.87
C GLN A 261 2.03 -13.03 5.30
N GLY A 262 2.20 -12.03 6.16
CA GLY A 262 2.73 -10.73 5.77
C GLY A 262 1.98 -9.54 6.34
N ALA A 263 2.26 -8.37 5.78
CA ALA A 263 1.55 -7.13 6.03
C ALA A 263 0.57 -6.83 4.90
N SER A 264 -0.48 -6.07 5.20
CA SER A 264 -1.40 -5.54 4.19
C SER A 264 -1.84 -4.12 4.52
N HIS A 265 -2.19 -3.39 3.45
CA HIS A 265 -2.85 -2.09 3.50
C HIS A 265 -4.11 -2.19 2.65
N THR A 266 -5.28 -2.07 3.26
CA THR A 266 -6.58 -2.29 2.60
C THR A 266 -7.47 -1.07 2.74
N GLU A 267 -8.11 -0.63 1.65
CA GLU A 267 -8.97 0.56 1.62
C GLU A 267 -10.45 0.21 1.50
N PHE A 268 -11.28 0.94 2.26
CA PHE A 268 -12.73 0.85 2.26
C PHE A 268 -13.38 2.22 2.17
N MET A 269 -14.41 2.34 1.33
CA MET A 269 -15.27 3.53 1.26
C MET A 269 -16.57 3.26 2.03
N LYS A 270 -16.87 4.07 3.06
CA LYS A 270 -18.21 4.10 3.65
C LYS A 270 -19.07 5.03 2.82
N ALA A 271 -19.92 4.47 1.98
CA ALA A 271 -20.72 5.23 1.02
C ALA A 271 -21.75 6.12 1.73
N HIS A 272 -21.89 7.38 1.31
CA HIS A 272 -22.88 8.32 1.85
C HIS A 272 -24.32 7.91 1.53
N ARG A 273 -24.52 7.21 0.38
CA ARG A 273 -25.87 6.83 -0.10
C ARG A 273 -26.58 5.78 0.76
N ASP A 274 -25.84 4.88 1.41
CA ASP A 274 -26.40 3.72 2.11
C ASP A 274 -25.68 3.37 3.41
N GLY A 275 -24.57 4.08 3.74
CA GLY A 275 -23.74 3.83 4.92
C GLY A 275 -22.99 2.51 4.89
N GLN A 276 -22.98 1.78 3.75
CA GLN A 276 -22.31 0.50 3.62
C GLN A 276 -20.83 0.67 3.26
N TYR A 277 -20.03 -0.36 3.57
CA TYR A 277 -18.61 -0.39 3.24
C TYR A 277 -18.37 -1.06 1.90
N TYR A 278 -17.68 -0.37 1.03
CA TYR A 278 -17.26 -0.85 -0.28
C TYR A 278 -15.74 -1.03 -0.28
N PHE A 279 -15.28 -2.22 -0.60
CA PHE A 279 -13.85 -2.49 -0.76
C PHE A 279 -13.30 -1.75 -1.98
N ILE A 280 -12.21 -1.02 -1.79
CA ILE A 280 -11.58 -0.21 -2.84
C ILE A 280 -10.32 -0.87 -3.38
N GLU A 281 -9.35 -1.18 -2.53
CA GLU A 281 -8.15 -1.91 -2.94
C GLU A 281 -7.42 -2.51 -1.75
N THR A 282 -6.50 -3.43 -2.01
CA THR A 282 -5.59 -3.97 -1.01
C THR A 282 -4.22 -4.23 -1.61
N SER A 283 -3.19 -4.03 -0.80
CA SER A 283 -1.79 -4.29 -1.13
C SER A 283 -1.21 -5.27 -0.13
N ALA A 284 -0.38 -6.22 -0.61
CA ALA A 284 0.32 -7.18 0.26
C ALA A 284 1.67 -6.62 0.75
N ARG A 285 1.62 -5.43 1.31
CA ARG A 285 2.77 -4.70 1.87
C ARG A 285 2.32 -3.68 2.90
N VAL A 286 3.27 -3.08 3.57
CA VAL A 286 3.05 -1.98 4.52
C VAL A 286 2.62 -0.70 3.77
N GLY A 287 1.68 0.07 4.34
CA GLY A 287 1.20 1.34 3.80
C GLY A 287 2.32 2.37 3.59
N GLY A 288 2.17 3.21 2.58
CA GLY A 288 3.10 4.32 2.26
C GLY A 288 2.89 5.56 3.13
N ALA A 289 3.54 6.67 2.76
CA ALA A 289 3.38 8.00 3.35
C ALA A 289 3.48 8.00 4.89
N ASP A 290 4.51 7.35 5.45
CA ASP A 290 4.76 7.21 6.89
C ASP A 290 3.62 6.56 7.71
N THR A 291 2.70 5.87 7.05
CA THR A 291 1.62 5.13 7.73
C THR A 291 2.18 4.13 8.77
N ALA A 292 3.29 3.45 8.45
CA ALA A 292 3.93 2.53 9.41
C ALA A 292 4.39 3.25 10.67
N THR A 293 4.99 4.43 10.55
CA THR A 293 5.42 5.27 11.67
C THR A 293 4.21 5.74 12.48
N MET A 294 3.13 6.14 11.81
CA MET A 294 1.88 6.51 12.46
C MET A 294 1.31 5.35 13.29
N VAL A 295 1.19 4.15 12.71
CA VAL A 295 0.68 2.96 13.39
C VAL A 295 1.57 2.58 14.58
N GLU A 296 2.90 2.63 14.43
CA GLU A 296 3.84 2.34 15.50
C GLU A 296 3.67 3.28 16.71
N HIS A 297 3.53 4.59 16.46
CA HIS A 297 3.34 5.55 17.55
C HIS A 297 1.97 5.45 18.21
N ALA A 298 0.94 5.04 17.49
CA ALA A 298 -0.40 4.81 18.03
C ALA A 298 -0.49 3.51 18.84
N THR A 299 0.14 2.43 18.35
CA THR A 299 -0.10 1.06 18.86
C THR A 299 1.12 0.38 19.46
N GLY A 300 2.33 0.87 19.18
CA GLY A 300 3.59 0.19 19.51
C GLY A 300 3.99 -0.89 18.52
N VAL A 301 3.21 -1.14 17.47
CA VAL A 301 3.46 -2.17 16.44
C VAL A 301 4.18 -1.53 15.25
N ASN A 302 5.47 -1.84 15.08
CA ASN A 302 6.18 -1.49 13.86
C ASN A 302 5.89 -2.55 12.78
N LEU A 303 5.06 -2.21 11.80
CA LEU A 303 4.58 -3.16 10.78
C LEU A 303 5.71 -3.82 9.99
N TRP A 304 6.79 -3.10 9.67
CA TRP A 304 7.94 -3.65 8.96
C TRP A 304 8.70 -4.67 9.79
N SER A 305 8.99 -4.32 11.05
CA SER A 305 9.71 -5.19 11.97
C SER A 305 8.90 -6.43 12.34
N GLU A 306 7.59 -6.27 12.56
CA GLU A 306 6.73 -7.40 12.89
C GLU A 306 6.50 -8.31 11.68
N TRP A 307 6.39 -7.75 10.47
CA TRP A 307 6.36 -8.56 9.24
C TRP A 307 7.64 -9.38 9.08
N ALA A 308 8.81 -8.79 9.31
CA ALA A 308 10.07 -9.53 9.29
C ALA A 308 10.08 -10.71 10.27
N LYS A 309 9.61 -10.51 11.50
CA LYS A 309 9.47 -11.60 12.48
C LYS A 309 8.52 -12.70 12.01
N LEU A 310 7.41 -12.32 11.37
CA LEU A 310 6.49 -13.29 10.78
C LEU A 310 7.17 -14.15 9.71
N GLU A 311 7.94 -13.55 8.80
CA GLU A 311 8.68 -14.29 7.76
C GLU A 311 9.74 -15.22 8.34
N ILE A 312 10.33 -14.87 9.48
CA ILE A 312 11.37 -15.65 10.17
C ILE A 312 10.76 -16.77 11.02
N CYS A 313 9.54 -16.59 11.52
CA CYS A 313 8.88 -17.57 12.38
C CYS A 313 8.61 -18.86 11.62
N ARG A 314 9.36 -19.93 11.97
CA ARG A 314 9.30 -21.25 11.31
C ARG A 314 8.27 -22.19 11.93
N THR A 315 7.72 -21.85 13.09
CA THR A 315 6.90 -22.76 13.89
C THR A 315 5.59 -22.09 14.26
N GLU A 316 4.47 -22.71 13.95
CA GLU A 316 3.15 -22.25 14.39
C GLU A 316 3.13 -22.01 15.91
N GLY A 317 2.53 -20.90 16.33
CA GLY A 317 2.34 -20.53 17.74
C GLY A 317 3.53 -19.90 18.44
N LYS A 318 4.64 -19.59 17.73
CA LYS A 318 5.80 -18.90 18.33
C LYS A 318 5.83 -17.39 18.13
N TYR A 319 5.01 -16.85 17.22
CA TYR A 319 4.93 -15.40 17.08
C TYR A 319 3.98 -14.81 18.13
N GLU A 320 4.48 -13.86 18.87
CA GLU A 320 3.69 -13.07 19.82
C GLU A 320 3.72 -11.60 19.40
N LEU A 321 2.51 -11.03 19.29
CA LEU A 321 2.36 -9.60 19.04
C LEU A 321 2.84 -8.82 20.25
N PRO A 322 3.59 -7.70 20.08
CA PRO A 322 4.01 -6.87 21.21
C PRO A 322 2.80 -6.27 21.96
N PRO A 323 2.95 -5.92 23.23
CA PRO A 323 1.89 -5.25 23.98
C PRO A 323 1.44 -3.96 23.29
N LEU A 324 0.12 -3.84 23.08
CA LEU A 324 -0.45 -2.71 22.35
C LEU A 324 -0.53 -1.46 23.24
N LYS A 325 -0.02 -0.34 22.72
CA LYS A 325 -0.31 1.00 23.24
C LYS A 325 -1.73 1.42 22.82
N GLN A 326 -2.31 2.35 23.56
CA GLN A 326 -3.66 2.87 23.35
C GLN A 326 -3.63 4.38 23.05
N ARG A 327 -2.65 4.81 22.26
CA ARG A 327 -2.56 6.20 21.78
C ARG A 327 -3.22 6.35 20.41
N TYR A 328 -3.34 7.58 19.96
CA TYR A 328 -3.79 7.93 18.62
C TYR A 328 -2.67 8.67 17.90
N ALA A 329 -2.58 8.51 16.61
CA ALA A 329 -1.60 9.19 15.78
C ALA A 329 -2.21 9.63 14.45
N GLY A 330 -1.55 10.56 13.80
CA GLY A 330 -1.92 11.00 12.47
C GLY A 330 -0.69 11.41 11.69
N VAL A 331 -0.78 11.32 10.38
CA VAL A 331 0.25 11.76 9.46
C VAL A 331 -0.32 12.81 8.52
N VAL A 332 0.49 13.83 8.23
CA VAL A 332 0.22 14.85 7.22
C VAL A 332 1.44 14.96 6.32
N VAL A 333 1.24 14.94 5.00
CA VAL A 333 2.32 15.02 4.00
C VAL A 333 1.87 15.88 2.82
N SER A 334 2.80 16.65 2.26
CA SER A 334 2.60 17.41 1.03
C SER A 334 3.90 17.54 0.25
N LEU A 335 3.78 17.72 -1.05
CA LEU A 335 4.87 18.29 -1.83
C LEU A 335 5.14 19.73 -1.39
N ALA A 336 6.39 20.12 -1.34
CA ALA A 336 6.82 21.45 -0.96
C ALA A 336 7.47 22.19 -2.14
N LYS A 337 7.27 23.50 -2.21
CA LYS A 337 7.94 24.40 -3.18
C LYS A 337 9.45 24.48 -2.92
N GLN A 338 9.82 24.36 -1.65
CA GLN A 338 11.20 24.45 -1.19
C GLN A 338 11.89 23.08 -1.30
N GLU A 339 13.16 23.06 -1.74
CA GLU A 339 13.94 21.82 -1.77
C GLU A 339 14.11 21.22 -0.37
N ASN A 340 14.40 22.06 0.61
CA ASN A 340 14.53 21.70 2.01
C ASN A 340 13.62 22.65 2.84
N PRO A 341 12.35 22.26 3.09
CA PRO A 341 11.42 23.13 3.80
C PRO A 341 11.85 23.33 5.26
N ASP A 342 11.86 24.59 5.72
CA ASP A 342 12.08 24.88 7.14
C ASP A 342 10.82 24.55 7.96
N THR A 343 10.93 23.51 8.77
CA THR A 343 9.85 23.03 9.64
C THR A 343 10.03 23.41 11.11
N SER A 344 11.02 24.26 11.45
CA SER A 344 11.38 24.64 12.83
C SER A 344 10.23 25.28 13.61
N SER A 345 9.37 26.00 12.91
CA SER A 345 8.20 26.69 13.47
C SER A 345 6.98 25.79 13.74
N PHE A 346 7.07 24.50 13.45
CA PHE A 346 6.12 23.49 13.93
C PHE A 346 6.73 22.85 15.19
N ASP A 347 6.33 23.31 16.37
CA ASP A 347 6.98 23.03 17.65
C ASP A 347 6.11 22.30 18.68
N ASP A 348 4.93 21.83 18.26
CA ASP A 348 4.03 21.07 19.14
C ASP A 348 4.73 19.79 19.64
N PRO A 349 4.67 19.50 20.96
CA PRO A 349 5.39 18.36 21.58
C PRO A 349 4.87 16.98 21.11
N GLU A 350 3.71 16.94 20.50
CA GLU A 350 3.11 15.74 19.93
C GLU A 350 3.74 15.32 18.60
N ILE A 351 4.61 16.12 17.98
CA ILE A 351 5.35 15.72 16.77
C ILE A 351 6.36 14.63 17.17
N VAL A 352 6.14 13.43 16.67
CA VAL A 352 6.97 12.25 16.95
C VAL A 352 7.89 11.89 15.78
N HIS A 353 7.60 12.39 14.58
CA HIS A 353 8.43 12.23 13.39
C HIS A 353 8.28 13.42 12.47
N ARG A 354 9.39 13.80 11.82
CA ARG A 354 9.45 14.79 10.73
C ARG A 354 10.00 14.11 9.50
N MET A 355 9.35 14.31 8.36
CA MET A 355 9.84 13.81 7.10
C MET A 355 11.11 14.58 6.71
N ASP A 356 12.17 13.85 6.37
CA ASP A 356 13.42 14.37 5.84
C ASP A 356 13.56 13.93 4.38
N MET A 357 12.91 14.67 3.49
CA MET A 357 12.87 14.36 2.06
C MET A 357 12.79 15.67 1.25
N LYS A 358 13.64 15.78 0.24
CA LYS A 358 13.66 16.97 -0.65
C LYS A 358 12.27 17.20 -1.28
N TYR A 359 11.90 18.46 -1.36
CA TYR A 359 10.62 18.90 -1.91
C TYR A 359 9.38 18.28 -1.25
N HIS A 360 9.52 17.80 0.00
CA HIS A 360 8.41 17.28 0.78
C HIS A 360 8.39 17.94 2.16
N ILE A 361 7.19 18.08 2.71
CA ILE A 361 6.95 18.45 4.09
C ILE A 361 5.97 17.45 4.69
N GLY A 362 6.30 16.91 5.86
CA GLY A 362 5.42 15.96 6.53
C GLY A 362 5.76 15.76 7.99
N PHE A 363 4.72 15.38 8.75
CA PHE A 363 4.82 15.11 10.18
C PHE A 363 3.98 13.91 10.55
N VAL A 364 4.48 13.13 11.52
CA VAL A 364 3.63 12.24 12.31
C VAL A 364 3.46 12.87 13.69
N VAL A 365 2.20 12.98 14.12
CA VAL A 365 1.83 13.42 15.47
C VAL A 365 1.19 12.28 16.23
N ALA A 366 1.41 12.23 17.57
CA ALA A 366 0.79 11.23 18.42
C ALA A 366 0.32 11.86 19.75
N ALA A 367 -0.92 11.55 20.13
CA ALA A 367 -1.55 12.07 21.34
C ALA A 367 -2.39 10.98 22.04
N ASP A 368 -2.84 11.28 23.27
CA ASP A 368 -3.65 10.34 24.05
C ASP A 368 -5.14 10.38 23.66
N THR A 369 -5.56 11.40 22.89
CA THR A 369 -6.94 11.55 22.42
C THR A 369 -7.00 11.73 20.90
N PRO A 370 -8.02 11.19 20.22
CA PRO A 370 -8.20 11.37 18.79
C PRO A 370 -8.54 12.82 18.41
N GLU A 371 -9.19 13.58 19.30
CA GLU A 371 -9.55 14.98 19.10
C GLU A 371 -8.28 15.84 18.98
N ARG A 372 -7.27 15.62 19.85
CA ARG A 372 -6.00 16.34 19.76
C ARG A 372 -5.23 16.06 18.49
N VAL A 373 -5.22 14.80 18.04
CA VAL A 373 -4.64 14.45 16.73
C VAL A 373 -5.35 15.17 15.60
N GLN A 374 -6.69 15.17 15.61
CA GLN A 374 -7.49 15.85 14.59
C GLN A 374 -7.24 17.38 14.56
N GLU A 375 -7.15 18.01 15.72
CA GLU A 375 -6.84 19.45 15.85
C GLU A 375 -5.48 19.78 15.21
N LEU A 376 -4.43 19.00 15.57
CA LEU A 376 -3.08 19.20 15.04
C LEU A 376 -3.01 19.00 13.53
N LEU A 377 -3.65 17.94 13.01
CA LEU A 377 -3.69 17.70 11.57
C LEU A 377 -4.38 18.84 10.82
N SER A 378 -5.54 19.33 11.32
CA SER A 378 -6.26 20.45 10.71
C SER A 378 -5.40 21.71 10.68
N LYS A 379 -4.75 22.06 11.81
CA LYS A 379 -3.82 23.19 11.94
C LYS A 379 -2.66 23.07 10.93
N TYR A 380 -2.09 21.89 10.80
CA TYR A 380 -0.92 21.66 9.93
C TYR A 380 -1.31 21.63 8.46
N MET A 381 -2.44 21.04 8.11
CA MET A 381 -2.94 21.04 6.73
C MET A 381 -3.16 22.45 6.21
N GLU A 382 -3.84 23.33 6.98
CA GLU A 382 -4.07 24.72 6.61
C GLU A 382 -2.75 25.48 6.41
N ARG A 383 -1.82 25.29 7.34
CA ARG A 383 -0.51 25.95 7.30
C ARG A 383 0.35 25.46 6.14
N ILE A 384 0.40 24.14 5.92
CA ILE A 384 1.15 23.53 4.82
C ILE A 384 0.56 23.97 3.48
N ALA A 385 -0.76 23.97 3.33
CA ALA A 385 -1.43 24.40 2.11
C ALA A 385 -1.10 25.85 1.76
N ARG A 386 -1.05 26.73 2.75
CA ARG A 386 -0.75 28.15 2.56
C ARG A 386 0.72 28.42 2.25
N ASP A 387 1.64 27.84 3.02
CA ASP A 387 3.03 28.28 3.09
C ASP A 387 4.00 27.39 2.26
N PHE A 388 3.68 26.12 2.06
CA PHE A 388 4.61 25.14 1.50
C PHE A 388 4.11 24.45 0.23
N ASN A 389 2.81 24.13 0.15
CA ASN A 389 2.27 23.22 -0.85
C ASN A 389 2.68 23.56 -2.29
N ALA A 390 3.22 22.57 -3.00
CA ALA A 390 3.44 22.59 -4.44
C ALA A 390 2.39 21.73 -5.13
N VAL A 391 1.80 22.25 -6.21
CA VAL A 391 0.87 21.50 -7.05
C VAL A 391 1.61 21.07 -8.31
N LEU A 392 1.76 19.76 -8.51
CA LEU A 392 2.24 19.19 -9.75
C LEU A 392 1.06 18.65 -10.56
N PRO A 393 1.12 18.71 -11.91
CA PRO A 393 0.13 18.02 -12.73
C PRO A 393 0.09 16.54 -12.37
N GLY A 394 -1.10 15.97 -12.26
CA GLY A 394 -1.26 14.53 -11.99
C GLY A 394 -0.55 13.70 -13.06
N ALA A 395 0.30 12.78 -12.65
CA ALA A 395 0.98 11.87 -13.55
C ALA A 395 0.06 10.72 -13.99
N ASP A 396 0.22 10.22 -15.22
CA ASP A 396 -0.53 9.06 -15.70
C ASP A 396 0.05 7.73 -15.15
N LYS A 397 1.30 7.73 -14.74
CA LYS A 397 2.01 6.58 -14.10
C LYS A 397 2.80 7.06 -12.90
N VAL A 398 2.97 6.17 -11.92
CA VAL A 398 3.90 6.43 -10.81
C VAL A 398 5.32 6.44 -11.38
N SER A 399 6.07 7.51 -11.12
CA SER A 399 7.51 7.55 -11.44
C SER A 399 8.27 6.64 -10.45
N HIS A 400 9.10 5.81 -11.00
CA HIS A 400 10.06 4.97 -10.25
C HIS A 400 11.31 5.76 -9.92
#